data_b85694398ba5b06bc7e3b272edba8913
#
_entry.id   b85694398ba5b06bc7e3b272edba8913
#
_cell.length_a   1.000
_cell.length_b   1.000
_cell.length_c   1.000
_cell.angle_alpha   90.00
_cell.angle_beta   90.00
_cell.angle_gamma   90.00
#
_symmetry.space_group_name_H-M   'P 1'
#
loop_
_entity.id
_entity.type
_entity.pdbx_description
1 polymer ?
#
loop_
_entity_poly.entity_id
_entity_poly.type
_entity_poly.pdbx_seq_one_letter_code
_entity_poly.pdbx_strand_id
1 'polypeptide(L)'
;MRERIDPQLIEVGDTRPEEVAEAVAVAARAMCTSPMAYAVLGDDHERRLRHTKRFFARLYALAHGQRPLVARLDGRIVGSTNDLVDRGCRPSAIDALRSIPALALTGPRSATLTVRWLRDWERRDPRRAHAHFGPFGVEPELQGNGIGSVVLREYTRRLDAAGEHSYLETEKPENVALYSRFGFEVVDENELLGVPNWFMWREAGARGPALRD
;
A
#
# COMPACT_ATOMS: atom_id res chain seq x y z
N MET A 1 15.97 24.31 5.72
CA MET A 1 14.60 24.38 5.13
C MET A 1 14.64 23.50 3.88
N ARG A 2 13.95 22.34 3.86
CA ARG A 2 13.91 21.51 2.65
C ARG A 2 13.06 22.24 1.62
N GLU A 3 13.61 22.44 0.43
CA GLU A 3 12.89 23.03 -0.69
C GLU A 3 11.69 22.11 -1.02
N ARG A 4 10.50 22.68 -1.08
CA ARG A 4 9.28 21.93 -1.39
C ARG A 4 9.30 21.53 -2.85
N ILE A 5 9.11 20.27 -3.12
CA ILE A 5 8.98 19.77 -4.51
C ILE A 5 7.71 20.35 -5.14
N ASP A 6 7.84 20.94 -6.33
CA ASP A 6 6.69 21.38 -7.10
C ASP A 6 5.86 20.15 -7.54
N PRO A 7 4.59 20.04 -7.16
CA PRO A 7 3.73 18.93 -7.56
C PRO A 7 3.61 18.75 -9.09
N GLN A 8 3.82 19.81 -9.88
CA GLN A 8 3.76 19.76 -11.36
C GLN A 8 4.95 19.01 -11.98
N LEU A 9 6.05 18.84 -11.24
CA LEU A 9 7.20 18.06 -11.67
C LEU A 9 7.03 16.54 -11.44
N ILE A 10 5.94 16.15 -10.77
CA ILE A 10 5.69 14.74 -10.43
C ILE A 10 4.78 14.13 -11.49
N GLU A 11 5.32 13.22 -12.26
CA GLU A 11 4.57 12.45 -13.25
C GLU A 11 4.04 11.16 -12.61
N VAL A 12 2.71 10.95 -12.65
CA VAL A 12 2.09 9.70 -12.17
C VAL A 12 1.52 8.92 -13.36
N GLY A 13 1.87 7.66 -13.44
CA GLY A 13 1.41 6.79 -14.54
C GLY A 13 1.63 5.31 -14.23
N ASP A 14 1.23 4.48 -15.19
CA ASP A 14 1.37 3.03 -15.06
C ASP A 14 2.83 2.62 -14.91
N THR A 15 3.06 1.59 -14.10
CA THR A 15 4.38 0.97 -13.95
C THR A 15 4.69 0.15 -15.19
N ARG A 16 5.80 0.43 -15.85
CA ARG A 16 6.30 -0.38 -16.97
C ARG A 16 6.90 -1.69 -16.45
N PRO A 17 6.93 -2.76 -17.25
CA PRO A 17 7.49 -4.05 -16.82
C PRO A 17 8.92 -3.96 -16.26
N GLU A 18 9.78 -3.14 -16.86
CA GLU A 18 11.16 -2.91 -16.44
C GLU A 18 11.27 -2.11 -15.13
N GLU A 19 10.23 -1.38 -14.74
CA GLU A 19 10.17 -0.55 -13.54
C GLU A 19 9.68 -1.30 -12.30
N VAL A 20 9.07 -2.48 -12.47
CA VAL A 20 8.45 -3.23 -11.36
C VAL A 20 9.42 -3.49 -10.21
N ALA A 21 10.66 -3.85 -10.53
CA ALA A 21 11.68 -4.13 -9.49
C ALA A 21 12.00 -2.89 -8.64
N GLU A 22 12.06 -1.70 -9.26
CA GLU A 22 12.30 -0.44 -8.55
C GLU A 22 11.04 0.04 -7.82
N ALA A 23 9.85 -0.09 -8.42
CA ALA A 23 8.57 0.21 -7.77
C ALA A 23 8.41 -0.58 -6.46
N VAL A 24 8.72 -1.89 -6.49
CA VAL A 24 8.76 -2.75 -5.30
C VAL A 24 9.81 -2.27 -4.29
N ALA A 25 10.98 -1.84 -4.75
CA ALA A 25 12.04 -1.38 -3.87
C ALA A 25 11.65 -0.07 -3.14
N VAL A 26 11.04 0.89 -3.85
CA VAL A 26 10.51 2.13 -3.28
C VAL A 26 9.44 1.83 -2.22
N ALA A 27 8.43 1.01 -2.54
CA ALA A 27 7.41 0.62 -1.59
C ALA A 27 8.02 -0.07 -0.35
N ALA A 28 9.01 -0.94 -0.55
CA ALA A 28 9.67 -1.65 0.55
C ALA A 28 10.48 -0.71 1.45
N ARG A 29 11.23 0.26 0.90
CA ARG A 29 11.95 1.28 1.69
C ARG A 29 10.99 2.13 2.52
N ALA A 30 9.87 2.52 1.94
CA ALA A 30 8.86 3.33 2.62
C ALA A 30 8.16 2.57 3.77
N MET A 31 7.90 1.27 3.58
CA MET A 31 7.05 0.51 4.48
C MET A 31 7.81 -0.42 5.44
N CYS A 32 9.11 -0.67 5.24
CA CYS A 32 9.90 -1.46 6.19
C CYS A 32 10.04 -0.79 7.58
N THR A 33 9.65 0.47 7.70
CA THR A 33 9.59 1.23 8.95
C THR A 33 8.16 1.42 9.47
N SER A 34 7.18 0.69 8.93
CA SER A 34 5.81 0.72 9.45
C SER A 34 5.73 0.04 10.83
N PRO A 35 4.80 0.47 11.69
CA PRO A 35 4.61 -0.15 13.01
C PRO A 35 4.42 -1.67 12.94
N MET A 36 3.65 -2.16 11.95
CA MET A 36 3.44 -3.59 11.75
C MET A 36 4.72 -4.33 11.31
N ALA A 37 5.56 -3.69 10.48
CA ALA A 37 6.84 -4.27 10.10
C ALA A 37 7.76 -4.48 11.32
N TYR A 38 7.79 -3.54 12.27
CA TYR A 38 8.50 -3.70 13.54
C TYR A 38 7.89 -4.83 14.38
N ALA A 39 6.59 -4.84 14.58
CA ALA A 39 5.91 -5.84 15.39
C ALA A 39 6.14 -7.27 14.90
N VAL A 40 6.16 -7.46 13.57
CA VAL A 40 6.29 -8.78 12.94
C VAL A 40 7.74 -9.21 12.72
N LEU A 41 8.62 -8.29 12.27
CA LEU A 41 9.97 -8.61 11.82
C LEU A 41 11.07 -8.19 12.80
N GLY A 42 10.73 -7.38 13.84
CA GLY A 42 11.68 -6.91 14.87
C GLY A 42 12.49 -5.69 14.44
N ASP A 43 13.54 -5.35 15.20
CA ASP A 43 14.23 -4.06 15.11
C ASP A 43 15.35 -3.99 14.08
N ASP A 44 15.77 -5.12 13.51
CA ASP A 44 16.82 -5.16 12.47
C ASP A 44 16.28 -4.58 11.16
N HIS A 45 16.81 -3.42 10.78
CA HIS A 45 16.38 -2.67 9.59
C HIS A 45 16.62 -3.47 8.30
N GLU A 46 17.80 -4.06 8.13
CA GLU A 46 18.14 -4.80 6.93
C GLU A 46 17.27 -6.05 6.77
N ARG A 47 16.96 -6.69 7.89
CA ARG A 47 16.03 -7.82 7.93
C ARG A 47 14.63 -7.37 7.51
N ARG A 48 14.11 -6.28 8.07
CA ARG A 48 12.79 -5.74 7.69
C ARG A 48 12.74 -5.38 6.21
N LEU A 49 13.70 -4.62 5.72
CA LEU A 49 13.76 -4.19 4.31
C LEU A 49 13.77 -5.40 3.38
N ARG A 50 14.64 -6.38 3.65
CA ARG A 50 14.76 -7.60 2.85
C ARG A 50 13.46 -8.41 2.80
N HIS A 51 12.78 -8.59 3.94
CA HIS A 51 11.55 -9.36 4.00
C HIS A 51 10.36 -8.59 3.42
N THR A 52 10.24 -7.29 3.67
CA THR A 52 9.21 -6.43 3.06
C THR A 52 9.36 -6.41 1.55
N LYS A 53 10.58 -6.26 1.03
CA LYS A 53 10.85 -6.31 -0.42
C LYS A 53 10.41 -7.64 -1.04
N ARG A 54 10.72 -8.78 -0.41
CA ARG A 54 10.29 -10.10 -0.88
C ARG A 54 8.77 -10.27 -0.87
N PHE A 55 8.13 -9.79 0.18
CA PHE A 55 6.67 -9.82 0.31
C PHE A 55 6.00 -8.97 -0.78
N PHE A 56 6.46 -7.74 -1.00
CA PHE A 56 5.90 -6.88 -2.05
C PHE A 56 6.21 -7.37 -3.45
N ALA A 57 7.41 -7.89 -3.71
CA ALA A 57 7.72 -8.53 -4.99
C ALA A 57 6.71 -9.66 -5.30
N ARG A 58 6.27 -10.39 -4.27
CA ARG A 58 5.23 -11.41 -4.41
C ARG A 58 3.88 -10.82 -4.73
N LEU A 59 3.47 -9.73 -4.05
CA LEU A 59 2.21 -9.05 -4.34
C LEU A 59 2.18 -8.50 -5.77
N TYR A 60 3.26 -7.87 -6.21
CA TYR A 60 3.36 -7.36 -7.59
C TYR A 60 3.42 -8.46 -8.66
N ALA A 61 3.86 -9.66 -8.31
CA ALA A 61 3.84 -10.82 -9.21
C ALA A 61 2.48 -11.53 -9.29
N LEU A 62 1.53 -11.23 -8.42
CA LEU A 62 0.16 -11.71 -8.48
C LEU A 62 -0.60 -10.93 -9.55
N ALA A 63 -0.36 -11.29 -10.81
CA ALA A 63 -0.66 -10.48 -12.00
C ALA A 63 -2.15 -10.27 -12.34
N HIS A 64 -3.10 -10.80 -11.58
CA HIS A 64 -4.52 -10.76 -11.93
C HIS A 64 -5.18 -9.49 -11.35
N GLY A 65 -5.56 -8.56 -12.21
CA GLY A 65 -6.30 -7.36 -11.86
C GLY A 65 -5.48 -6.30 -11.11
N GLN A 66 -4.15 -6.30 -11.20
CA GLN A 66 -3.31 -5.28 -10.59
C GLN A 66 -3.15 -4.05 -11.49
N ARG A 67 -3.14 -2.88 -10.86
CA ARG A 67 -2.92 -1.58 -11.53
C ARG A 67 -1.81 -0.80 -10.82
N PRO A 68 -0.55 -1.27 -10.91
CA PRO A 68 0.53 -0.58 -10.25
C PRO A 68 0.76 0.80 -10.87
N LEU A 69 0.82 1.82 -10.01
CA LEU A 69 1.17 3.19 -10.38
C LEU A 69 2.53 3.55 -9.80
N VAL A 70 3.27 4.38 -10.52
CA VAL A 70 4.48 5.01 -10.03
C VAL A 70 4.42 6.52 -10.17
N ALA A 71 5.01 7.21 -9.20
CA ALA A 71 5.31 8.63 -9.29
C ALA A 71 6.79 8.78 -9.69
N ARG A 72 7.05 9.59 -10.71
CA ARG A 72 8.39 9.89 -11.22
C ARG A 72 8.71 11.36 -10.98
N LEU A 73 9.93 11.63 -10.55
CA LEU A 73 10.52 12.95 -10.45
C LEU A 73 11.86 12.90 -11.20
N ASP A 74 12.02 13.74 -12.21
CA ASP A 74 13.21 13.73 -13.09
C ASP A 74 13.53 12.32 -13.64
N GLY A 75 12.49 11.60 -14.03
CA GLY A 75 12.60 10.23 -14.58
C GLY A 75 12.88 9.13 -13.54
N ARG A 76 13.12 9.47 -12.27
CA ARG A 76 13.33 8.49 -11.17
C ARG A 76 12.01 8.15 -10.49
N ILE A 77 11.80 6.89 -10.16
CA ILE A 77 10.65 6.46 -9.36
C ILE A 77 10.86 6.93 -7.92
N VAL A 78 9.94 7.74 -7.42
CA VAL A 78 9.95 8.32 -6.07
C VAL A 78 8.72 7.93 -5.25
N GLY A 79 7.75 7.31 -5.88
CA GLY A 79 6.56 6.77 -5.22
C GLY A 79 6.03 5.58 -5.99
N SER A 80 5.41 4.64 -5.30
CA SER A 80 4.85 3.43 -5.89
C SER A 80 3.63 2.98 -5.12
N THR A 81 2.60 2.56 -5.85
CA THR A 81 1.44 1.87 -5.29
C THR A 81 1.03 0.73 -6.19
N ASN A 82 0.31 -0.20 -5.60
CA ASN A 82 -0.37 -1.25 -6.30
C ASN A 82 -1.83 -1.29 -5.85
N ASP A 83 -2.70 -1.91 -6.61
CA ASP A 83 -4.02 -2.29 -6.16
C ASP A 83 -4.39 -3.68 -6.69
N LEU A 84 -5.09 -4.43 -5.86
CA LEU A 84 -5.63 -5.73 -6.23
C LEU A 84 -7.09 -5.52 -6.63
N VAL A 85 -7.41 -5.78 -7.89
CA VAL A 85 -8.77 -5.66 -8.42
C VAL A 85 -9.43 -7.03 -8.40
N ASP A 86 -10.74 -7.08 -8.13
CA ASP A 86 -11.64 -8.26 -8.19
C ASP A 86 -11.54 -9.28 -7.04
N ARG A 87 -10.45 -9.37 -6.29
CA ARG A 87 -10.29 -10.40 -5.25
C ARG A 87 -9.99 -9.88 -3.85
N GLY A 88 -9.74 -8.56 -3.72
CA GLY A 88 -9.32 -7.98 -2.44
C GLY A 88 -8.08 -8.67 -1.87
N CYS A 89 -7.95 -8.69 -0.55
CA CYS A 89 -6.85 -9.35 0.18
C CYS A 89 -6.96 -10.88 0.28
N ARG A 90 -7.79 -11.54 -0.56
CA ARG A 90 -8.02 -13.00 -0.47
C ARG A 90 -7.16 -13.78 -1.44
N PRO A 91 -5.97 -14.25 -1.02
CA PRO A 91 -5.13 -15.07 -1.87
C PRO A 91 -5.85 -16.41 -2.19
N SER A 92 -5.66 -16.91 -3.40
CA SER A 92 -6.09 -18.27 -3.72
C SER A 92 -5.30 -19.28 -2.87
N ALA A 93 -5.84 -20.49 -2.71
CA ALA A 93 -5.11 -21.57 -2.02
C ALA A 93 -3.72 -21.84 -2.64
N ILE A 94 -3.61 -21.69 -3.97
CA ILE A 94 -2.35 -21.83 -4.69
C ILE A 94 -1.38 -20.71 -4.34
N ASP A 95 -1.85 -19.46 -4.23
CA ASP A 95 -1.01 -18.32 -3.87
C ASP A 95 -0.55 -18.42 -2.41
N ALA A 96 -1.43 -18.88 -1.52
CA ALA A 96 -1.08 -19.15 -0.14
C ALA A 96 0.02 -20.24 -0.06
N LEU A 97 -0.13 -21.35 -0.77
CA LEU A 97 0.87 -22.42 -0.82
C LEU A 97 2.22 -21.93 -1.38
N ARG A 98 2.19 -21.18 -2.47
CA ARG A 98 3.39 -20.57 -3.07
C ARG A 98 4.08 -19.56 -2.18
N SER A 99 3.40 -19.01 -1.16
CA SER A 99 3.96 -18.05 -0.22
C SER A 99 4.69 -18.71 0.96
N ILE A 100 4.51 -20.01 1.19
CA ILE A 100 5.12 -20.76 2.31
C ILE A 100 6.65 -20.62 2.37
N PRO A 101 7.42 -20.79 1.26
CA PRO A 101 8.88 -20.69 1.33
C PRO A 101 9.34 -19.28 1.76
N ALA A 102 8.71 -18.22 1.21
CA ALA A 102 9.04 -16.85 1.57
C ALA A 102 8.72 -16.56 3.04
N LEU A 103 7.62 -17.11 3.54
CA LEU A 103 7.20 -16.98 4.93
C LEU A 103 8.15 -17.73 5.86
N ALA A 104 8.55 -18.96 5.51
CA ALA A 104 9.50 -19.76 6.29
C ALA A 104 10.86 -19.06 6.46
N LEU A 105 11.33 -18.33 5.46
CA LEU A 105 12.57 -17.54 5.51
C LEU A 105 12.53 -16.41 6.56
N THR A 106 11.36 -16.02 7.05
CA THR A 106 11.25 -14.99 8.11
C THR A 106 11.53 -15.55 9.50
N GLY A 107 11.58 -16.87 9.64
CA GLY A 107 11.67 -17.57 10.92
C GLY A 107 10.30 -17.83 11.57
N PRO A 108 10.20 -18.80 12.49
CA PRO A 108 8.91 -19.31 12.97
C PRO A 108 8.06 -18.25 13.67
N ARG A 109 8.66 -17.39 14.51
CA ARG A 109 7.95 -16.30 15.19
C ARG A 109 7.34 -15.33 14.19
N SER A 110 8.17 -14.79 13.29
CA SER A 110 7.72 -13.80 12.31
C SER A 110 6.70 -14.40 11.32
N ALA A 111 6.87 -15.65 10.93
CA ALA A 111 5.90 -16.37 10.10
C ALA A 111 4.53 -16.46 10.79
N THR A 112 4.50 -16.86 12.06
CA THR A 112 3.25 -16.93 12.84
C THR A 112 2.58 -15.56 12.97
N LEU A 113 3.36 -14.50 13.29
CA LEU A 113 2.83 -13.15 13.42
C LEU A 113 2.31 -12.61 12.07
N THR A 114 3.02 -12.88 10.97
CA THR A 114 2.57 -12.50 9.61
C THR A 114 1.24 -13.19 9.28
N VAL A 115 1.10 -14.49 9.54
CA VAL A 115 -0.15 -15.22 9.29
C VAL A 115 -1.29 -14.66 10.13
N ARG A 116 -1.02 -14.33 11.41
CA ARG A 116 -2.02 -13.70 12.30
C ARG A 116 -2.47 -12.35 11.76
N TRP A 117 -1.52 -11.52 11.32
CA TRP A 117 -1.79 -10.22 10.72
C TRP A 117 -2.64 -10.34 9.46
N LEU A 118 -2.19 -11.13 8.47
CA LEU A 118 -2.90 -11.29 7.20
C LEU A 118 -4.32 -11.87 7.38
N ARG A 119 -4.50 -12.82 8.31
CA ARG A 119 -5.84 -13.37 8.62
C ARG A 119 -6.76 -12.35 9.29
N ASP A 120 -6.21 -11.45 10.10
CA ASP A 120 -6.98 -10.41 10.73
C ASP A 120 -7.50 -9.42 9.68
N TRP A 121 -6.64 -9.00 8.77
CA TRP A 121 -7.01 -8.12 7.67
C TRP A 121 -8.00 -8.79 6.69
N GLU A 122 -7.76 -10.04 6.30
CA GLU A 122 -8.67 -10.82 5.44
C GLU A 122 -10.10 -10.94 6.02
N ARG A 123 -10.25 -11.03 7.35
CA ARG A 123 -11.57 -11.08 7.98
C ARG A 123 -12.34 -9.78 7.86
N ARG A 124 -11.65 -8.65 7.79
CA ARG A 124 -12.21 -7.30 7.70
C ARG A 124 -12.34 -6.81 6.26
N ASP A 125 -11.70 -7.50 5.33
CA ASP A 125 -11.81 -7.22 3.91
C ASP A 125 -13.29 -7.29 3.46
N PRO A 126 -13.87 -6.18 2.95
CA PRO A 126 -15.28 -6.14 2.56
C PRO A 126 -15.61 -7.19 1.48
N ARG A 127 -16.76 -7.81 1.61
CA ARG A 127 -17.24 -8.75 0.57
C ARG A 127 -17.76 -8.08 -0.69
N ARG A 128 -17.97 -6.77 -0.64
CA ARG A 128 -18.39 -5.93 -1.76
C ARG A 128 -17.21 -5.76 -2.71
N ALA A 129 -17.46 -5.81 -4.03
CA ALA A 129 -16.41 -5.59 -5.03
C ALA A 129 -15.72 -4.24 -4.85
N HIS A 130 -14.40 -4.23 -4.83
CA HIS A 130 -13.59 -3.03 -4.64
C HIS A 130 -12.18 -3.23 -5.17
N ALA A 131 -11.48 -2.14 -5.42
CA ALA A 131 -10.04 -2.11 -5.59
C ALA A 131 -9.36 -2.02 -4.21
N HIS A 132 -8.49 -2.97 -3.88
CA HIS A 132 -7.72 -2.95 -2.64
C HIS A 132 -6.43 -2.17 -2.83
N PHE A 133 -6.35 -0.97 -2.24
CA PHE A 133 -5.23 -0.04 -2.42
C PHE A 133 -4.04 -0.42 -1.52
N GLY A 134 -2.94 -0.78 -2.14
CA GLY A 134 -1.68 -1.03 -1.44
C GLY A 134 -0.89 -2.22 -1.99
N PRO A 135 0.41 -2.33 -1.68
CA PRO A 135 1.18 -1.40 -0.83
C PRO A 135 1.37 -0.04 -1.47
N PHE A 136 1.43 1.02 -0.66
CA PHE A 136 1.69 2.38 -1.11
C PHE A 136 2.87 2.99 -0.34
N GLY A 137 3.84 3.53 -1.06
CA GLY A 137 5.01 4.16 -0.45
C GLY A 137 5.61 5.27 -1.30
N VAL A 138 6.18 6.25 -0.61
CA VAL A 138 7.00 7.33 -1.17
C VAL A 138 8.39 7.20 -0.56
N GLU A 139 9.44 7.45 -1.34
CA GLU A 139 10.83 7.43 -0.88
C GLU A 139 10.97 8.16 0.46
N PRO A 140 11.57 7.54 1.49
CA PRO A 140 11.60 8.08 2.85
C PRO A 140 12.13 9.51 2.93
N GLU A 141 13.18 9.84 2.18
CA GLU A 141 13.78 11.17 2.15
C GLU A 141 12.93 12.24 1.46
N LEU A 142 11.94 11.81 0.66
CA LEU A 142 11.03 12.69 -0.09
C LEU A 142 9.63 12.75 0.51
N GLN A 143 9.36 12.04 1.61
CA GLN A 143 8.08 12.13 2.31
C GLN A 143 7.85 13.56 2.84
N GLY A 144 6.56 13.94 2.96
CA GLY A 144 6.18 15.30 3.39
C GLY A 144 6.18 16.36 2.28
N ASN A 145 6.61 16.02 1.04
CA ASN A 145 6.64 16.95 -0.10
C ASN A 145 5.39 16.88 -1.02
N GLY A 146 4.33 16.22 -0.58
CA GLY A 146 3.07 16.17 -1.34
C GLY A 146 2.98 15.07 -2.42
N ILE A 147 4.06 14.30 -2.66
CA ILE A 147 4.10 13.23 -3.67
C ILE A 147 2.93 12.25 -3.48
N GLY A 148 2.69 11.83 -2.23
CA GLY A 148 1.57 10.92 -1.92
C GLY A 148 0.22 11.48 -2.31
N SER A 149 0.01 12.79 -2.18
CA SER A 149 -1.23 13.46 -2.59
C SER A 149 -1.40 13.48 -4.11
N VAL A 150 -0.31 13.62 -4.88
CA VAL A 150 -0.35 13.56 -6.34
C VAL A 150 -0.73 12.15 -6.82
N VAL A 151 -0.12 11.11 -6.22
CA VAL A 151 -0.47 9.71 -6.50
C VAL A 151 -1.92 9.41 -6.18
N LEU A 152 -2.40 9.80 -4.99
CA LEU A 152 -3.78 9.56 -4.57
C LEU A 152 -4.80 10.29 -5.45
N ARG A 153 -4.49 11.49 -5.93
CA ARG A 153 -5.34 12.24 -6.86
C ARG A 153 -5.53 11.46 -8.18
N GLU A 154 -4.44 10.96 -8.76
CA GLU A 154 -4.52 10.16 -9.99
C GLU A 154 -5.22 8.82 -9.74
N TYR A 155 -4.92 8.16 -8.64
CA TYR A 155 -5.56 6.91 -8.26
C TYR A 155 -7.08 7.06 -8.13
N THR A 156 -7.53 8.04 -7.33
CA THR A 156 -8.97 8.27 -7.11
C THR A 156 -9.68 8.75 -8.38
N ARG A 157 -9.01 9.53 -9.23
CA ARG A 157 -9.54 9.90 -10.56
C ARG A 157 -9.81 8.67 -11.43
N ARG A 158 -8.91 7.67 -11.39
CA ARG A 158 -9.09 6.39 -12.13
C ARG A 158 -10.23 5.57 -11.57
N LEU A 159 -10.34 5.45 -10.26
CA LEU A 159 -11.46 4.79 -9.61
C LEU A 159 -12.80 5.40 -10.01
N ASP A 160 -12.89 6.72 -9.96
CA ASP A 160 -14.12 7.45 -10.30
C ASP A 160 -14.51 7.27 -11.78
N ALA A 161 -13.52 7.27 -12.68
CA ALA A 161 -13.74 7.01 -14.10
C ALA A 161 -14.21 5.56 -14.37
N ALA A 162 -13.79 4.62 -13.54
CA ALA A 162 -14.20 3.20 -13.62
C ALA A 162 -15.49 2.90 -12.83
N GLY A 163 -16.00 3.83 -12.00
CA GLY A 163 -17.11 3.58 -11.10
C GLY A 163 -16.79 2.60 -9.98
N GLU A 164 -15.52 2.53 -9.56
CA GLU A 164 -15.04 1.54 -8.60
C GLU A 164 -14.95 2.10 -7.18
N HIS A 165 -15.29 1.25 -6.20
CA HIS A 165 -15.01 1.49 -4.79
C HIS A 165 -13.57 1.12 -4.48
N SER A 166 -13.05 1.62 -3.35
CA SER A 166 -11.73 1.23 -2.89
C SER A 166 -11.70 1.00 -1.38
N TYR A 167 -10.80 0.12 -0.98
CA TYR A 167 -10.56 -0.23 0.41
C TYR A 167 -9.07 -0.24 0.69
N LEU A 168 -8.67 0.11 1.90
CA LEU A 168 -7.28 0.07 2.35
C LEU A 168 -7.20 -0.13 3.87
N GLU A 169 -6.01 -0.54 4.33
CA GLU A 169 -5.63 -0.54 5.73
C GLU A 169 -4.43 0.38 5.98
N THR A 170 -4.37 0.94 7.18
CA THR A 170 -3.21 1.72 7.62
C THR A 170 -3.01 1.60 9.13
N GLU A 171 -1.75 1.70 9.56
CA GLU A 171 -1.36 1.68 10.98
C GLU A 171 -0.91 3.05 11.51
N LYS A 172 -1.09 4.11 10.71
CA LYS A 172 -0.60 5.45 11.03
C LYS A 172 -1.72 6.47 10.98
N PRO A 173 -1.97 7.23 12.07
CA PRO A 173 -3.04 8.22 12.10
C PRO A 173 -2.84 9.35 11.09
N GLU A 174 -1.58 9.71 10.76
CA GLU A 174 -1.30 10.68 9.70
C GLU A 174 -1.73 10.20 8.32
N ASN A 175 -1.71 8.89 8.07
CA ASN A 175 -2.23 8.31 6.83
C ASN A 175 -3.77 8.33 6.80
N VAL A 176 -4.44 8.12 7.94
CA VAL A 176 -5.90 8.27 8.03
C VAL A 176 -6.29 9.69 7.59
N ALA A 177 -5.61 10.70 8.14
CA ALA A 177 -5.84 12.10 7.75
C ALA A 177 -5.55 12.37 6.27
N LEU A 178 -4.51 11.72 5.70
CA LEU A 178 -4.20 11.82 4.28
C LEU A 178 -5.31 11.21 3.42
N TYR A 179 -5.71 9.96 3.68
CA TYR A 179 -6.71 9.24 2.88
C TYR A 179 -8.10 9.88 2.98
N SER A 180 -8.49 10.40 4.15
CA SER A 180 -9.77 11.10 4.31
C SER A 180 -9.88 12.34 3.41
N ARG A 181 -8.77 13.00 3.09
CA ARG A 181 -8.76 14.11 2.12
C ARG A 181 -9.14 13.69 0.70
N PHE A 182 -9.08 12.39 0.40
CA PHE A 182 -9.42 11.80 -0.89
C PHE A 182 -10.72 10.98 -0.87
N GLY A 183 -11.53 11.15 0.18
CA GLY A 183 -12.86 10.55 0.28
C GLY A 183 -12.89 9.16 0.89
N PHE A 184 -11.79 8.70 1.50
CA PHE A 184 -11.81 7.49 2.32
C PHE A 184 -12.36 7.80 3.71
N GLU A 185 -13.18 6.89 4.24
CA GLU A 185 -13.76 6.97 5.57
C GLU A 185 -13.35 5.74 6.39
N VAL A 186 -13.10 5.92 7.67
CA VAL A 186 -12.82 4.80 8.58
C VAL A 186 -14.11 4.02 8.77
N VAL A 187 -14.08 2.73 8.45
CA VAL A 187 -15.23 1.82 8.56
C VAL A 187 -15.06 0.78 9.66
N ASP A 188 -13.82 0.51 10.08
CA ASP A 188 -13.49 -0.34 11.22
C ASP A 188 -12.12 0.04 11.78
N GLU A 189 -11.86 -0.28 13.03
CA GLU A 189 -10.58 -0.11 13.69
C GLU A 189 -10.31 -1.22 14.70
N ASN A 190 -9.04 -1.56 14.89
CA ASN A 190 -8.63 -2.48 15.94
C ASN A 190 -7.19 -2.22 16.40
N GLU A 191 -6.78 -2.98 17.39
CA GLU A 191 -5.37 -3.11 17.76
C GLU A 191 -4.93 -4.55 17.52
N LEU A 192 -3.84 -4.73 16.78
CA LEU A 192 -3.24 -6.04 16.50
C LEU A 192 -1.74 -6.00 16.80
N LEU A 193 -1.25 -6.91 17.63
CA LEU A 193 0.16 -6.98 18.04
C LEU A 193 0.68 -5.69 18.70
N GLY A 194 -0.20 -4.93 19.40
CA GLY A 194 0.11 -3.64 19.98
C GLY A 194 0.18 -2.49 18.96
N VAL A 195 -0.29 -2.71 17.73
CA VAL A 195 -0.32 -1.73 16.65
C VAL A 195 -1.76 -1.37 16.34
N PRO A 196 -2.15 -0.08 16.40
CA PRO A 196 -3.46 0.35 15.95
C PRO A 196 -3.57 0.17 14.43
N ASN A 197 -4.75 -0.23 13.97
CA ASN A 197 -5.07 -0.37 12.55
C ASN A 197 -6.39 0.31 12.28
N TRP A 198 -6.46 1.03 11.18
CA TRP A 198 -7.65 1.63 10.62
C TRP A 198 -7.95 1.01 9.27
N PHE A 199 -9.20 0.60 9.07
CA PHE A 199 -9.73 0.03 7.85
C PHE A 199 -10.60 1.10 7.20
N MET A 200 -10.29 1.46 5.96
CA MET A 200 -10.92 2.61 5.33
C MET A 200 -11.55 2.22 4.00
N TRP A 201 -12.72 2.77 3.76
CA TRP A 201 -13.51 2.56 2.56
C TRP A 201 -13.74 3.87 1.81
N ARG A 202 -13.72 3.81 0.48
CA ARG A 202 -14.09 4.90 -0.40
C ARG A 202 -15.17 4.45 -1.37
N GLU A 203 -16.32 5.12 -1.36
CA GLU A 203 -17.34 4.93 -2.38
C GLU A 203 -16.88 5.48 -3.74
N ALA A 204 -17.32 4.86 -4.83
CA ALA A 204 -17.12 5.41 -6.17
C ALA A 204 -17.70 6.83 -6.25
N GLY A 205 -16.93 7.78 -6.79
CA GLY A 205 -17.33 9.17 -6.88
C GLY A 205 -17.28 9.97 -5.56
N ALA A 206 -16.81 9.37 -4.46
CA ALA A 206 -16.67 10.08 -3.20
C ALA A 206 -15.66 11.23 -3.32
N ARG A 207 -16.01 12.41 -2.78
CA ARG A 207 -15.17 13.61 -2.82
C ARG A 207 -14.75 14.01 -1.42
N GLY A 208 -13.48 13.81 -1.12
CA GLY A 208 -12.86 14.41 0.06
C GLY A 208 -12.48 15.87 -0.17
N PRO A 209 -12.06 16.58 0.90
CA PRO A 209 -11.68 18.00 0.82
C PRO A 209 -10.61 18.32 -0.23
N ALA A 210 -9.67 17.40 -0.48
CA ALA A 210 -8.62 17.60 -1.47
C ALA A 210 -9.09 17.50 -2.93
N LEU A 211 -10.33 17.05 -3.17
CA LEU A 211 -10.94 16.86 -4.50
C LEU A 211 -12.09 17.85 -4.74
N ARG A 212 -12.31 18.79 -3.81
CA ARG A 212 -13.25 19.92 -3.99
C ARG A 212 -12.48 21.04 -4.69
N ASP A 213 -12.96 21.45 -5.84
CA ASP A 213 -12.47 22.61 -6.59
C ASP A 213 -12.77 23.91 -5.85
#